data_c7970a7a515794a7f91c52a66ea6af52
#
_entry.id   c7970a7a515794a7f91c52a66ea6af52
#
_cell.length_a   1.000
_cell.length_b   1.000
_cell.length_c   1.000
_cell.angle_alpha   90.00
_cell.angle_beta   90.00
_cell.angle_gamma   90.00
#
_symmetry.space_group_name_H-M   'P 1'
#
loop_
_entity.id
_entity.type
_entity.pdbx_description
1 polymer ?
#
loop_
_entity_poly.entity_id
_entity_poly.type
_entity_poly.pdbx_seq_one_letter_code
_entity_poly.pdbx_strand_id
1 'polypeptide(L)'
;GKVKEALSDNFGGKGVEVKTFNGASKLKVTTSYLVEDESITANNTVKTALETGLKDFAANSPVIVSEAKVGATVADDILTQSFLSILYALVAIFIYILIRFRKWQYSLGGIVALVHDALVVLGMVGIARLVGFELEIDQVFIAAILTVIGYSINDTVVVFDRIREEIGVNPDLGNKALMIKTINESINHTMSRTVMTATTVFLVVTVLLIFGGDVLRGFSFAMFIGVVFGAYSSIFVAAPIVIDLGTSSKPKK
;
A
#
# COMPACT_ATOMS: atom_id res chain seq x y z
N GLY A 1 9.37 6.40 26.06
CA GLY A 1 9.92 7.60 26.68
C GLY A 1 11.34 7.40 27.22
N LYS A 2 11.52 6.91 28.43
CA LYS A 2 12.81 6.88 29.16
C LYS A 2 13.95 6.14 28.43
N VAL A 3 13.68 5.01 27.80
CA VAL A 3 14.68 4.25 27.02
C VAL A 3 15.13 5.04 25.79
N LYS A 4 14.22 5.75 25.13
CA LYS A 4 14.57 6.57 23.96
C LYS A 4 15.49 7.74 24.34
N GLU A 5 15.23 8.40 25.45
CA GLU A 5 16.06 9.48 25.99
C GLU A 5 17.47 8.99 26.33
N ALA A 6 17.57 7.89 27.10
CA ALA A 6 18.85 7.30 27.50
C ALA A 6 19.69 6.84 26.30
N LEU A 7 19.07 6.38 25.23
CA LEU A 7 19.78 5.95 24.01
C LEU A 7 20.14 7.13 23.08
N SER A 8 19.35 8.20 23.06
CA SER A 8 19.61 9.36 22.19
C SER A 8 20.97 10.00 22.47
N ASP A 9 21.35 10.14 23.72
CA ASP A 9 22.63 10.72 24.14
C ASP A 9 23.81 9.84 23.72
N ASN A 10 23.67 8.52 23.83
CA ASN A 10 24.73 7.54 23.50
C ASN A 10 24.89 7.33 21.98
N PHE A 11 23.90 7.68 21.18
CA PHE A 11 23.98 7.64 19.71
C PHE A 11 24.27 9.02 19.09
N GLY A 12 24.84 9.97 19.87
CA GLY A 12 25.31 11.25 19.38
C GLY A 12 24.18 12.16 18.83
N GLY A 13 22.97 12.07 19.37
CA GLY A 13 21.81 12.85 18.91
C GLY A 13 21.26 12.42 17.55
N LYS A 14 21.79 11.37 16.93
CA LYS A 14 21.21 10.82 15.69
C LYS A 14 19.94 10.05 16.02
N GLY A 15 18.96 10.16 15.13
CA GLY A 15 17.59 9.66 15.33
C GLY A 15 17.54 8.24 15.92
N VAL A 16 16.93 8.12 17.10
CA VAL A 16 16.68 6.85 17.78
C VAL A 16 15.18 6.65 17.87
N GLU A 17 14.72 5.55 17.34
CA GLU A 17 13.35 5.11 17.47
C GLU A 17 13.29 3.86 18.34
N VAL A 18 12.42 3.87 19.33
CA VAL A 18 12.23 2.74 20.25
C VAL A 18 10.75 2.37 20.23
N LYS A 19 10.46 1.15 19.78
CA LYS A 19 9.11 0.58 19.72
C LYS A 19 9.04 -0.70 20.54
N THR A 20 7.89 -0.99 21.12
CA THR A 20 7.60 -2.30 21.67
C THR A 20 7.42 -3.31 20.53
N PHE A 21 8.02 -4.48 20.66
CA PHE A 21 7.98 -5.52 19.66
C PHE A 21 7.45 -6.81 20.28
N ASN A 22 6.33 -7.30 19.76
CA ASN A 22 5.72 -8.57 20.18
C ASN A 22 5.54 -8.71 21.71
N GLY A 23 5.00 -7.68 22.36
CA GLY A 23 4.73 -7.62 23.80
C GLY A 23 5.62 -6.62 24.56
N ALA A 24 5.25 -6.33 25.80
CA ALA A 24 5.90 -5.31 26.62
C ALA A 24 7.37 -5.61 27.02
N SER A 25 7.83 -6.86 26.81
CA SER A 25 9.18 -7.31 27.19
C SER A 25 10.21 -7.21 26.08
N LYS A 26 9.81 -6.90 24.83
CA LYS A 26 10.74 -6.78 23.70
C LYS A 26 10.67 -5.39 23.11
N LEU A 27 11.84 -4.80 22.83
CA LEU A 27 11.98 -3.50 22.21
C LEU A 27 12.70 -3.63 20.88
N LYS A 28 12.18 -2.98 19.83
CA LYS A 28 12.88 -2.73 18.58
C LYS A 28 13.50 -1.34 18.69
N VAL A 29 14.81 -1.27 18.65
CA VAL A 29 15.56 -0.01 18.61
C VAL A 29 16.10 0.18 17.21
N THR A 30 15.71 1.27 16.57
CA THR A 30 16.21 1.65 15.24
C THR A 30 17.01 2.93 15.36
N THR A 31 18.21 2.98 14.77
CA THR A 31 19.07 4.15 14.80
C THR A 31 19.79 4.33 13.46
N SER A 32 20.06 5.57 13.08
CA SER A 32 20.91 5.93 11.95
C SER A 32 22.38 6.14 12.34
N TYR A 33 22.74 5.83 13.60
CA TYR A 33 24.12 6.00 14.09
C TYR A 33 25.07 5.02 13.40
N LEU A 34 26.14 5.54 12.76
CA LEU A 34 27.12 4.78 11.97
C LEU A 34 26.52 3.89 10.86
N VAL A 35 25.36 4.27 10.30
CA VAL A 35 24.72 3.50 9.23
C VAL A 35 25.56 3.47 7.94
N GLU A 36 26.29 4.54 7.65
CA GLU A 36 27.17 4.67 6.46
C GLU A 36 28.55 4.03 6.64
N ASP A 37 28.92 3.70 7.87
CA ASP A 37 30.23 3.09 8.15
C ASP A 37 30.13 1.56 8.01
N GLU A 38 30.69 1.00 6.96
CA GLU A 38 30.68 -0.45 6.65
C GLU A 38 31.75 -1.24 7.41
N SER A 39 32.52 -0.61 8.29
CA SER A 39 33.56 -1.31 9.06
C SER A 39 32.95 -2.29 10.07
N ILE A 40 33.64 -3.39 10.31
CA ILE A 40 33.26 -4.37 11.36
C ILE A 40 33.26 -3.70 12.73
N THR A 41 34.10 -2.69 12.93
CA THR A 41 34.18 -1.90 14.17
C THR A 41 32.93 -1.05 14.41
N ALA A 42 32.24 -0.59 13.37
CA ALA A 42 31.01 0.20 13.50
C ALA A 42 29.91 -0.58 14.23
N ASN A 43 29.69 -1.84 13.87
CA ASN A 43 28.69 -2.68 14.52
C ASN A 43 28.99 -2.87 16.02
N ASN A 44 30.25 -3.10 16.36
CA ASN A 44 30.67 -3.22 17.76
C ASN A 44 30.50 -1.91 18.54
N THR A 45 30.74 -0.77 17.88
CA THR A 45 30.56 0.56 18.48
C THR A 45 29.07 0.83 18.75
N VAL A 46 28.18 0.51 17.80
CA VAL A 46 26.73 0.63 17.99
C VAL A 46 26.24 -0.26 19.12
N LYS A 47 26.74 -1.50 19.20
CA LYS A 47 26.40 -2.44 20.27
C LYS A 47 26.85 -1.92 21.63
N THR A 48 28.10 -1.45 21.75
CA THR A 48 28.62 -0.86 22.98
C THR A 48 27.83 0.39 23.40
N ALA A 49 27.46 1.25 22.45
CA ALA A 49 26.63 2.42 22.73
C ALA A 49 25.23 2.03 23.23
N LEU A 50 24.63 0.99 22.62
CA LEU A 50 23.35 0.42 23.06
C LEU A 50 23.43 -0.14 24.47
N GLU A 51 24.42 -0.99 24.74
CA GLU A 51 24.66 -1.60 26.08
C GLU A 51 24.93 -0.51 27.12
N THR A 52 25.67 0.53 26.76
CA THR A 52 25.96 1.66 27.66
C THR A 52 24.71 2.46 27.98
N GLY A 53 23.90 2.78 26.98
CA GLY A 53 22.64 3.51 27.18
C GLY A 53 21.57 2.71 27.93
N LEU A 54 21.68 1.37 27.94
CA LEU A 54 20.77 0.49 28.68
C LEU A 54 21.26 0.14 30.09
N LYS A 55 22.42 0.62 30.54
CA LYS A 55 22.96 0.33 31.90
C LYS A 55 22.00 0.69 33.01
N ASP A 56 21.28 1.80 32.89
CA ASP A 56 20.30 2.23 33.90
C ASP A 56 19.07 1.32 33.98
N PHE A 57 18.90 0.45 32.98
CA PHE A 57 17.86 -0.58 32.90
C PHE A 57 18.36 -1.98 33.19
N ALA A 58 19.60 -2.13 33.73
CA ALA A 58 20.26 -3.38 34.01
C ALA A 58 19.45 -4.32 34.93
N ALA A 59 18.57 -3.76 35.79
CA ALA A 59 17.67 -4.54 36.64
C ALA A 59 16.77 -5.51 35.85
N ASN A 60 16.51 -5.22 34.55
CA ASN A 60 15.72 -6.06 33.65
C ASN A 60 16.55 -6.99 32.77
N SER A 61 17.87 -7.06 32.97
CA SER A 61 18.82 -7.89 32.23
C SER A 61 18.59 -7.85 30.71
N PRO A 62 18.70 -6.69 30.07
CA PRO A 62 18.41 -6.57 28.64
C PRO A 62 19.40 -7.43 27.83
N VAL A 63 18.86 -8.23 26.90
CA VAL A 63 19.64 -9.09 26.00
C VAL A 63 19.32 -8.72 24.56
N ILE A 64 20.36 -8.53 23.74
CA ILE A 64 20.20 -8.35 22.30
C ILE A 64 19.81 -9.70 21.68
N VAL A 65 18.57 -9.79 21.22
CA VAL A 65 18.01 -11.02 20.63
C VAL A 65 18.35 -11.12 19.14
N SER A 66 18.40 -9.99 18.45
CA SER A 66 18.70 -9.93 17.01
C SER A 66 19.23 -8.54 16.67
N GLU A 67 20.12 -8.48 15.72
CA GLU A 67 20.61 -7.23 15.13
C GLU A 67 20.57 -7.34 13.61
N ALA A 68 20.21 -6.25 12.94
CA ALA A 68 20.26 -6.14 11.49
C ALA A 68 20.71 -4.74 11.12
N LYS A 69 21.66 -4.64 10.20
CA LYS A 69 22.09 -3.38 9.61
C LYS A 69 21.59 -3.30 8.18
N VAL A 70 20.86 -2.23 7.89
CA VAL A 70 20.44 -1.91 6.51
C VAL A 70 21.26 -0.70 6.08
N GLY A 71 22.28 -0.93 5.25
CA GLY A 71 23.10 0.14 4.67
C GLY A 71 22.29 1.00 3.67
N ALA A 72 22.78 2.20 3.36
CA ALA A 72 22.15 3.11 2.39
C ALA A 72 21.95 2.43 1.03
N THR A 73 22.96 1.68 0.56
CA THR A 73 22.90 0.93 -0.71
C THR A 73 21.74 -0.09 -0.71
N VAL A 74 21.55 -0.83 0.40
CA VAL A 74 20.47 -1.81 0.51
C VAL A 74 19.10 -1.12 0.57
N ALA A 75 19.01 0.05 1.20
CA ALA A 75 17.78 0.83 1.23
C ALA A 75 17.41 1.35 -0.17
N ASP A 76 18.38 1.85 -0.94
CA ASP A 76 18.18 2.30 -2.31
C ASP A 76 17.80 1.14 -3.25
N ASP A 77 18.42 -0.04 -3.08
CA ASP A 77 18.03 -1.25 -3.81
C ASP A 77 16.60 -1.67 -3.51
N ILE A 78 16.18 -1.65 -2.24
CA ILE A 78 14.80 -1.95 -1.84
C ILE A 78 13.82 -0.98 -2.50
N LEU A 79 14.10 0.32 -2.48
CA LEU A 79 13.24 1.34 -3.10
C LEU A 79 13.15 1.13 -4.61
N THR A 80 14.28 0.91 -5.28
CA THR A 80 14.33 0.69 -6.72
C THR A 80 13.59 -0.59 -7.12
N GLN A 81 13.83 -1.70 -6.43
CA GLN A 81 13.14 -2.97 -6.69
C GLN A 81 11.64 -2.88 -6.42
N SER A 82 11.24 -2.12 -5.38
CA SER A 82 9.83 -1.88 -5.06
C SER A 82 9.13 -1.12 -6.16
N PHE A 83 9.74 -0.03 -6.66
CA PHE A 83 9.21 0.74 -7.77
C PHE A 83 9.08 -0.10 -9.05
N LEU A 84 10.11 -0.87 -9.39
CA LEU A 84 10.10 -1.77 -10.54
C LEU A 84 9.04 -2.86 -10.41
N SER A 85 8.84 -3.41 -9.22
CA SER A 85 7.81 -4.43 -8.97
C SER A 85 6.40 -3.88 -9.19
N ILE A 86 6.12 -2.66 -8.71
CA ILE A 86 4.84 -1.98 -8.94
C ILE A 86 4.67 -1.68 -10.43
N LEU A 87 5.70 -1.18 -11.10
CA LEU A 87 5.66 -0.88 -12.53
C LEU A 87 5.37 -2.15 -13.35
N TYR A 88 6.09 -3.25 -13.09
CA TYR A 88 5.85 -4.51 -13.78
C TYR A 88 4.45 -5.06 -13.51
N ALA A 89 3.94 -4.96 -12.29
CA ALA A 89 2.58 -5.34 -11.97
C ALA A 89 1.56 -4.53 -12.78
N LEU A 90 1.71 -3.20 -12.84
CA LEU A 90 0.83 -2.33 -13.62
C LEU A 90 0.88 -2.64 -15.12
N VAL A 91 2.07 -2.88 -15.68
CA VAL A 91 2.24 -3.25 -17.09
C VAL A 91 1.58 -4.61 -17.39
N ALA A 92 1.79 -5.60 -16.53
CA ALA A 92 1.17 -6.91 -16.68
C ALA A 92 -0.36 -6.82 -16.63
N ILE A 93 -0.90 -6.03 -15.69
CA ILE A 93 -2.34 -5.79 -15.55
C ILE A 93 -2.88 -5.04 -16.77
N PHE A 94 -2.17 -4.03 -17.28
CA PHE A 94 -2.55 -3.31 -18.49
C PHE A 94 -2.72 -4.26 -19.68
N ILE A 95 -1.73 -5.13 -19.90
CA ILE A 95 -1.74 -6.13 -20.98
C ILE A 95 -2.89 -7.13 -20.77
N TYR A 96 -3.08 -7.61 -19.54
CA TYR A 96 -4.18 -8.52 -19.20
C TYR A 96 -5.55 -7.92 -19.54
N ILE A 97 -5.81 -6.66 -19.10
CA ILE A 97 -7.09 -5.99 -19.40
C ILE A 97 -7.25 -5.76 -20.90
N LEU A 98 -6.16 -5.38 -21.60
CA LEU A 98 -6.18 -5.15 -23.03
C LEU A 98 -6.58 -6.42 -23.81
N ILE A 99 -6.01 -7.56 -23.46
CA ILE A 99 -6.35 -8.86 -24.05
C ILE A 99 -7.78 -9.26 -23.69
N ARG A 100 -8.19 -9.07 -22.42
CA ARG A 100 -9.50 -9.51 -21.91
C ARG A 100 -10.66 -8.70 -22.49
N PHE A 101 -10.51 -7.38 -22.59
CA PHE A 101 -11.58 -6.47 -23.04
C PHE A 101 -11.43 -6.01 -24.49
N ARG A 102 -10.26 -6.20 -25.10
CA ARG A 102 -9.94 -5.82 -26.49
C ARG A 102 -10.16 -4.33 -26.82
N LYS A 103 -10.22 -3.48 -25.81
CA LYS A 103 -10.38 -2.02 -25.94
C LYS A 103 -9.43 -1.35 -24.94
N TRP A 104 -8.54 -0.49 -25.42
CA TRP A 104 -7.50 0.18 -24.63
C TRP A 104 -8.07 1.12 -23.54
N GLN A 105 -9.31 1.62 -23.74
CA GLN A 105 -9.99 2.49 -22.77
C GLN A 105 -10.19 1.80 -21.41
N TYR A 106 -10.52 0.50 -21.41
CA TYR A 106 -10.65 -0.27 -20.18
C TYR A 106 -9.28 -0.44 -19.49
N SER A 107 -8.21 -0.70 -20.28
CA SER A 107 -6.85 -0.82 -19.72
C SER A 107 -6.41 0.48 -19.08
N LEU A 108 -6.61 1.62 -19.76
CA LEU A 108 -6.23 2.91 -19.23
C LEU A 108 -7.06 3.27 -17.99
N GLY A 109 -8.38 3.08 -18.03
CA GLY A 109 -9.26 3.32 -16.87
C GLY A 109 -8.85 2.50 -15.66
N GLY A 110 -8.55 1.20 -15.84
CA GLY A 110 -8.08 0.32 -14.78
C GLY A 110 -6.74 0.77 -14.20
N ILE A 111 -5.75 1.08 -15.05
CA ILE A 111 -4.43 1.52 -14.56
C ILE A 111 -4.50 2.85 -13.81
N VAL A 112 -5.26 3.82 -14.30
CA VAL A 112 -5.42 5.12 -13.61
C VAL A 112 -6.06 4.92 -12.24
N ALA A 113 -7.05 4.03 -12.13
CA ALA A 113 -7.65 3.68 -10.83
C ALA A 113 -6.64 3.03 -9.88
N LEU A 114 -5.81 2.09 -10.36
CA LEU A 114 -4.78 1.44 -9.54
C LEU A 114 -3.69 2.41 -9.08
N VAL A 115 -3.26 3.31 -9.95
CA VAL A 115 -2.30 4.37 -9.57
C VAL A 115 -2.92 5.31 -8.54
N HIS A 116 -4.19 5.70 -8.72
CA HIS A 116 -4.93 6.47 -7.73
C HIS A 116 -4.93 5.76 -6.37
N ASP A 117 -5.26 4.47 -6.32
CA ASP A 117 -5.33 3.71 -5.06
C ASP A 117 -3.97 3.65 -4.36
N ALA A 118 -2.90 3.39 -5.12
CA ALA A 118 -1.55 3.39 -4.58
C ALA A 118 -1.15 4.76 -4.02
N LEU A 119 -1.46 5.86 -4.73
CA LEU A 119 -1.19 7.22 -4.28
C LEU A 119 -2.01 7.60 -3.05
N VAL A 120 -3.27 7.17 -2.97
CA VAL A 120 -4.11 7.40 -1.78
C VAL A 120 -3.55 6.66 -0.57
N VAL A 121 -3.14 5.39 -0.71
CA VAL A 121 -2.52 4.63 0.38
C VAL A 121 -1.26 5.33 0.87
N LEU A 122 -0.36 5.73 -0.03
CA LEU A 122 0.86 6.47 0.32
C LEU A 122 0.56 7.82 1.00
N GLY A 123 -0.41 8.57 0.48
CA GLY A 123 -0.84 9.84 1.06
C GLY A 123 -1.41 9.69 2.46
N MET A 124 -2.24 8.66 2.68
CA MET A 124 -2.82 8.37 4.00
C MET A 124 -1.78 7.91 5.02
N VAL A 125 -0.75 7.16 4.60
CA VAL A 125 0.40 6.85 5.45
C VAL A 125 1.16 8.13 5.83
N GLY A 126 1.36 9.04 4.87
CA GLY A 126 1.96 10.35 5.14
C GLY A 126 1.17 11.15 6.19
N ILE A 127 -0.16 11.22 6.03
CA ILE A 127 -1.06 11.88 6.99
C ILE A 127 -1.02 11.20 8.36
N ALA A 128 -1.07 9.86 8.40
CA ALA A 128 -1.00 9.11 9.65
C ALA A 128 0.29 9.40 10.43
N ARG A 129 1.42 9.53 9.75
CA ARG A 129 2.69 9.93 10.36
C ARG A 129 2.66 11.35 10.94
N LEU A 130 2.02 12.29 10.26
CA LEU A 130 1.88 13.67 10.75
C LEU A 130 1.08 13.76 12.05
N VAL A 131 0.11 12.86 12.25
CA VAL A 131 -0.68 12.80 13.49
C VAL A 131 -0.09 11.87 14.56
N GLY A 132 1.16 11.42 14.37
CA GLY A 132 1.91 10.64 15.35
C GLY A 132 1.74 9.12 15.26
N PHE A 133 1.08 8.61 14.21
CA PHE A 133 1.08 7.17 13.92
C PHE A 133 2.41 6.78 13.27
N GLU A 134 3.20 6.00 13.97
CA GLU A 134 4.47 5.50 13.45
C GLU A 134 4.23 4.26 12.57
N LEU A 135 4.22 4.50 11.25
CA LEU A 135 4.09 3.45 10.23
C LEU A 135 5.42 3.31 9.49
N GLU A 136 5.98 2.12 9.46
CA GLU A 136 7.19 1.81 8.70
C GLU A 136 6.82 1.55 7.23
N ILE A 137 7.62 2.09 6.31
CA ILE A 137 7.55 1.76 4.88
C ILE A 137 8.70 0.77 4.64
N ASP A 138 8.40 -0.48 4.77
CA ASP A 138 9.32 -1.62 4.61
C ASP A 138 8.86 -2.53 3.47
N GLN A 139 9.51 -3.66 3.29
CA GLN A 139 9.14 -4.64 2.26
C GLN A 139 7.72 -5.22 2.48
N VAL A 140 7.28 -5.33 3.73
CA VAL A 140 5.93 -5.82 4.06
C VAL A 140 4.87 -4.80 3.64
N PHE A 141 5.17 -3.50 3.81
CA PHE A 141 4.32 -2.43 3.32
C PHE A 141 4.24 -2.41 1.78
N ILE A 142 5.35 -2.64 1.07
CA ILE A 142 5.34 -2.73 -0.40
C ILE A 142 4.51 -3.94 -0.85
N ALA A 143 4.64 -5.08 -0.16
CA ALA A 143 3.77 -6.23 -0.43
C ALA A 143 2.29 -5.91 -0.21
N ALA A 144 1.94 -5.06 0.78
CA ALA A 144 0.58 -4.58 0.98
C ALA A 144 0.09 -3.75 -0.23
N ILE A 145 0.90 -2.81 -0.75
CA ILE A 145 0.53 -2.03 -1.95
C ILE A 145 0.27 -2.95 -3.14
N LEU A 146 1.14 -3.92 -3.41
CA LEU A 146 0.94 -4.89 -4.48
C LEU A 146 -0.33 -5.72 -4.28
N THR A 147 -0.65 -6.08 -3.03
CA THR A 147 -1.88 -6.79 -2.68
C THR A 147 -3.11 -5.91 -2.89
N VAL A 148 -3.06 -4.63 -2.52
CA VAL A 148 -4.12 -3.64 -2.79
C VAL A 148 -4.37 -3.51 -4.30
N ILE A 149 -3.31 -3.40 -5.11
CA ILE A 149 -3.41 -3.34 -6.57
C ILE A 149 -4.13 -4.61 -7.10
N GLY A 150 -3.73 -5.80 -6.64
CA GLY A 150 -4.35 -7.05 -7.03
C GLY A 150 -5.80 -7.20 -6.56
N TYR A 151 -6.13 -6.65 -5.38
CA TYR A 151 -7.49 -6.62 -4.85
C TYR A 151 -8.38 -5.64 -5.63
N SER A 152 -7.93 -4.41 -5.83
CA SER A 152 -8.68 -3.36 -6.52
C SER A 152 -9.01 -3.73 -7.96
N ILE A 153 -8.06 -4.35 -8.69
CA ILE A 153 -8.32 -4.75 -10.07
C ILE A 153 -9.41 -5.81 -10.19
N ASN A 154 -9.58 -6.68 -9.18
CA ASN A 154 -10.64 -7.69 -9.20
C ASN A 154 -12.03 -7.05 -9.27
N ASP A 155 -12.29 -6.01 -8.46
CA ASP A 155 -13.56 -5.28 -8.49
C ASP A 155 -13.72 -4.48 -9.78
N THR A 156 -12.65 -3.82 -10.26
CA THR A 156 -12.66 -3.08 -11.53
C THR A 156 -13.02 -3.99 -12.71
N VAL A 157 -12.45 -5.19 -12.77
CA VAL A 157 -12.74 -6.17 -13.85
C VAL A 157 -14.20 -6.63 -13.81
N VAL A 158 -14.79 -6.83 -12.63
CA VAL A 158 -16.21 -7.18 -12.48
C VAL A 158 -17.12 -6.08 -13.01
N VAL A 159 -16.84 -4.82 -12.65
CA VAL A 159 -17.58 -3.65 -13.16
C VAL A 159 -17.42 -3.54 -14.68
N PHE A 160 -16.21 -3.68 -15.18
CA PHE A 160 -15.94 -3.61 -16.63
C PHE A 160 -16.59 -4.75 -17.43
N ASP A 161 -16.64 -5.94 -16.87
CA ASP A 161 -17.29 -7.09 -17.55
C ASP A 161 -18.79 -6.84 -17.68
N ARG A 162 -19.43 -6.30 -16.63
CA ARG A 162 -20.84 -5.91 -16.66
C ARG A 162 -21.10 -4.78 -17.63
N ILE A 163 -20.26 -3.74 -17.64
CA ILE A 163 -20.34 -2.64 -18.60
C ILE A 163 -20.25 -3.18 -20.03
N ARG A 164 -19.33 -4.11 -20.29
CA ARG A 164 -19.15 -4.71 -21.61
C ARG A 164 -20.37 -5.52 -22.05
N GLU A 165 -20.99 -6.28 -21.14
CA GLU A 165 -22.22 -7.04 -21.41
C GLU A 165 -23.35 -6.10 -21.82
N GLU A 166 -23.64 -5.08 -21.01
CA GLU A 166 -24.74 -4.14 -21.26
C GLU A 166 -24.53 -3.31 -22.54
N ILE A 167 -23.30 -2.92 -22.82
CA ILE A 167 -22.93 -2.25 -24.08
C ILE A 167 -23.12 -3.20 -25.28
N GLY A 168 -22.84 -4.49 -25.13
CA GLY A 168 -23.02 -5.48 -26.21
C GLY A 168 -24.47 -5.72 -26.58
N VAL A 169 -25.40 -5.53 -25.65
CA VAL A 169 -26.85 -5.68 -25.88
C VAL A 169 -27.44 -4.42 -26.55
N ASN A 170 -26.84 -3.24 -26.38
CA ASN A 170 -27.30 -1.95 -26.90
C ASN A 170 -26.28 -1.37 -27.92
N PRO A 171 -26.30 -1.76 -29.19
CA PRO A 171 -25.32 -1.31 -30.18
C PRO A 171 -25.42 0.19 -30.55
N ASP A 172 -26.52 0.88 -30.24
CA ASP A 172 -26.78 2.28 -30.58
C ASP A 172 -26.15 3.32 -29.63
N LEU A 173 -25.05 2.96 -28.97
CA LEU A 173 -24.35 3.81 -27.98
C LEU A 173 -23.56 5.00 -28.57
N GLY A 174 -23.92 5.48 -29.75
CA GLY A 174 -23.41 6.75 -30.31
C GLY A 174 -23.81 8.00 -29.49
N ASN A 175 -24.75 7.85 -28.55
CA ASN A 175 -25.21 8.91 -27.66
C ASN A 175 -24.56 8.79 -26.27
N LYS A 176 -23.81 9.84 -25.88
CA LYS A 176 -23.14 9.92 -24.55
C LYS A 176 -24.13 9.71 -23.38
N ALA A 177 -25.35 10.25 -23.49
CA ALA A 177 -26.35 10.11 -22.45
C ALA A 177 -26.81 8.66 -22.26
N LEU A 178 -26.98 7.90 -23.35
CA LEU A 178 -27.32 6.48 -23.28
C LEU A 178 -26.17 5.66 -22.71
N MET A 179 -24.93 5.98 -23.08
CA MET A 179 -23.74 5.32 -22.54
C MET A 179 -23.61 5.53 -21.03
N ILE A 180 -23.81 6.76 -20.54
CA ILE A 180 -23.80 7.07 -19.10
C ILE A 180 -24.89 6.27 -18.38
N LYS A 181 -26.10 6.23 -18.92
CA LYS A 181 -27.20 5.46 -18.34
C LYS A 181 -26.85 3.97 -18.23
N THR A 182 -26.37 3.37 -19.32
CA THR A 182 -25.98 1.95 -19.37
C THR A 182 -24.88 1.63 -18.35
N ILE A 183 -23.87 2.51 -18.23
CA ILE A 183 -22.78 2.31 -17.26
C ILE A 183 -23.29 2.45 -15.83
N ASN A 184 -24.17 3.41 -15.53
CA ASN A 184 -24.78 3.53 -14.21
C ASN A 184 -25.62 2.30 -13.83
N GLU A 185 -26.39 1.76 -14.78
CA GLU A 185 -27.13 0.51 -14.58
C GLU A 185 -26.18 -0.66 -14.30
N SER A 186 -25.10 -0.77 -15.06
CA SER A 186 -24.05 -1.81 -14.86
C SER A 186 -23.41 -1.73 -13.48
N ILE A 187 -23.06 -0.51 -13.02
CA ILE A 187 -22.51 -0.26 -11.68
C ILE A 187 -23.51 -0.68 -10.61
N ASN A 188 -24.78 -0.26 -10.74
CA ASN A 188 -25.82 -0.63 -9.77
C ASN A 188 -26.03 -2.15 -9.67
N HIS A 189 -25.95 -2.87 -10.78
CA HIS A 189 -26.05 -4.33 -10.79
C HIS A 189 -24.86 -5.03 -10.08
N THR A 190 -23.68 -4.43 -10.10
CA THR A 190 -22.48 -4.99 -9.45
C THR A 190 -22.26 -4.48 -8.02
N MET A 191 -22.91 -3.37 -7.63
CA MET A 191 -22.71 -2.67 -6.36
C MET A 191 -22.82 -3.59 -5.14
N SER A 192 -23.86 -4.41 -5.07
CA SER A 192 -24.07 -5.31 -3.94
C SER A 192 -22.90 -6.29 -3.77
N ARG A 193 -22.38 -6.83 -4.87
CA ARG A 193 -21.23 -7.74 -4.84
C ARG A 193 -19.97 -7.00 -4.38
N THR A 194 -19.66 -5.84 -4.96
CA THR A 194 -18.49 -5.05 -4.60
C THR A 194 -18.51 -4.64 -3.14
N VAL A 195 -19.67 -4.17 -2.63
CA VAL A 195 -19.81 -3.80 -1.22
C VAL A 195 -19.64 -5.01 -0.30
N MET A 196 -20.22 -6.16 -0.63
CA MET A 196 -20.09 -7.37 0.20
C MET A 196 -18.64 -7.88 0.23
N THR A 197 -17.96 -7.94 -0.91
CA THR A 197 -16.56 -8.37 -0.97
C THR A 197 -15.64 -7.40 -0.23
N ALA A 198 -15.81 -6.10 -0.43
CA ALA A 198 -15.06 -5.07 0.27
C ALA A 198 -15.29 -5.14 1.79
N THR A 199 -16.55 -5.29 2.23
CA THR A 199 -16.88 -5.36 3.66
C THR A 199 -16.24 -6.58 4.33
N THR A 200 -16.25 -7.75 3.70
CA THR A 200 -15.63 -8.95 4.29
C THR A 200 -14.14 -8.80 4.49
N VAL A 201 -13.43 -8.29 3.49
CA VAL A 201 -11.99 -8.03 3.61
C VAL A 201 -11.70 -6.90 4.58
N PHE A 202 -12.49 -5.82 4.56
CA PHE A 202 -12.39 -4.70 5.49
C PHE A 202 -12.49 -5.16 6.95
N LEU A 203 -13.44 -6.03 7.28
CA LEU A 203 -13.60 -6.58 8.63
C LEU A 203 -12.36 -7.38 9.07
N VAL A 204 -11.85 -8.26 8.21
CA VAL A 204 -10.65 -9.06 8.51
C VAL A 204 -9.43 -8.17 8.73
N VAL A 205 -9.24 -7.19 7.84
CA VAL A 205 -8.10 -6.26 7.93
C VAL A 205 -8.23 -5.34 9.14
N THR A 206 -9.45 -4.95 9.53
CA THR A 206 -9.70 -4.18 10.76
C THR A 206 -9.27 -4.97 12.00
N VAL A 207 -9.61 -6.25 12.09
CA VAL A 207 -9.15 -7.12 13.18
C VAL A 207 -7.62 -7.22 13.17
N LEU A 208 -7.01 -7.37 11.99
CA LEU A 208 -5.55 -7.43 11.87
C LEU A 208 -4.90 -6.10 12.28
N LEU A 209 -5.50 -4.96 11.95
CA LEU A 209 -5.00 -3.64 12.32
C LEU A 209 -5.02 -3.41 13.84
N ILE A 210 -6.05 -3.92 14.52
CA ILE A 210 -6.21 -3.76 15.98
C ILE A 210 -5.35 -4.77 16.75
N PHE A 211 -5.29 -6.02 16.30
CA PHE A 211 -4.69 -7.13 17.05
C PHE A 211 -3.39 -7.68 16.43
N GLY A 212 -3.01 -7.27 15.22
CA GLY A 212 -1.87 -7.83 14.48
C GLY A 212 -0.48 -7.40 15.00
N GLY A 213 -0.43 -6.47 15.95
CA GLY A 213 0.83 -5.98 16.52
C GLY A 213 1.61 -5.04 15.59
N ASP A 214 2.75 -4.56 16.09
CA ASP A 214 3.51 -3.47 15.44
C ASP A 214 4.08 -3.89 14.08
N VAL A 215 4.49 -5.15 13.92
CA VAL A 215 5.11 -5.67 12.67
C VAL A 215 4.14 -5.62 11.49
N LEU A 216 2.86 -5.90 11.74
CA LEU A 216 1.83 -5.94 10.70
C LEU A 216 1.04 -4.64 10.59
N ARG A 217 1.33 -3.65 11.43
CA ARG A 217 0.56 -2.40 11.47
C ARG A 217 0.60 -1.63 10.15
N GLY A 218 1.78 -1.48 9.54
CA GLY A 218 1.94 -0.83 8.24
C GLY A 218 1.17 -1.56 7.13
N PHE A 219 1.31 -2.89 7.07
CA PHE A 219 0.57 -3.74 6.15
C PHE A 219 -0.95 -3.59 6.32
N SER A 220 -1.42 -3.76 7.55
CA SER A 220 -2.86 -3.72 7.86
C SER A 220 -3.46 -2.35 7.58
N PHE A 221 -2.74 -1.27 7.88
CA PHE A 221 -3.17 0.08 7.58
C PHE A 221 -3.27 0.33 6.07
N ALA A 222 -2.25 -0.09 5.30
CA ALA A 222 -2.27 0.03 3.85
C ALA A 222 -3.45 -0.75 3.23
N MET A 223 -3.67 -1.98 3.68
CA MET A 223 -4.80 -2.81 3.24
C MET A 223 -6.15 -2.20 3.64
N PHE A 224 -6.27 -1.67 4.87
CA PHE A 224 -7.49 -1.03 5.35
C PHE A 224 -7.91 0.15 4.46
N ILE A 225 -6.97 1.04 4.16
CA ILE A 225 -7.21 2.16 3.23
C ILE A 225 -7.44 1.66 1.81
N GLY A 226 -6.60 0.74 1.35
CA GLY A 226 -6.63 0.22 -0.02
C GLY A 226 -7.93 -0.49 -0.38
N VAL A 227 -8.53 -1.25 0.52
CA VAL A 227 -9.82 -1.92 0.29
C VAL A 227 -10.96 -0.91 0.11
N VAL A 228 -11.00 0.14 0.94
CA VAL A 228 -12.04 1.18 0.84
C VAL A 228 -11.90 1.97 -0.45
N PHE A 229 -10.68 2.46 -0.74
CA PHE A 229 -10.45 3.29 -1.92
C PHE A 229 -10.40 2.47 -3.21
N GLY A 230 -10.05 1.19 -3.18
CA GLY A 230 -10.14 0.30 -4.34
C GLY A 230 -11.58 0.06 -4.81
N ALA A 231 -12.51 -0.15 -3.86
CA ALA A 231 -13.94 -0.22 -4.19
C ALA A 231 -14.47 1.11 -4.75
N TYR A 232 -14.03 2.23 -4.15
CA TYR A 232 -14.36 3.58 -4.62
C TYR A 232 -13.83 3.84 -6.04
N SER A 233 -12.55 3.57 -6.28
CA SER A 233 -11.88 3.91 -7.54
C SER A 233 -12.42 3.13 -8.74
N SER A 234 -12.85 1.89 -8.54
CA SER A 234 -13.47 1.07 -9.59
C SER A 234 -14.73 1.74 -10.15
N ILE A 235 -15.49 2.42 -9.31
CA ILE A 235 -16.75 3.08 -9.67
C ILE A 235 -16.54 4.52 -10.12
N PHE A 236 -15.76 5.28 -9.35
CA PHE A 236 -15.66 6.75 -9.52
C PHE A 236 -14.42 7.22 -10.28
N VAL A 237 -13.46 6.33 -10.54
CA VAL A 237 -12.27 6.64 -11.35
C VAL A 237 -12.25 5.82 -12.63
N ALA A 238 -12.29 4.49 -12.53
CA ALA A 238 -12.15 3.62 -13.70
C ALA A 238 -13.33 3.75 -14.68
N ALA A 239 -14.57 3.67 -14.19
CA ALA A 239 -15.76 3.72 -15.04
C ALA A 239 -15.95 5.08 -15.77
N PRO A 240 -15.77 6.27 -15.15
CA PRO A 240 -15.82 7.55 -15.86
C PRO A 240 -14.78 7.68 -16.97
N ILE A 241 -13.57 7.18 -16.78
CA ILE A 241 -12.54 7.20 -17.83
C ILE A 241 -12.97 6.39 -19.05
N VAL A 242 -13.61 5.24 -18.83
CA VAL A 242 -14.17 4.43 -19.95
C VAL A 242 -15.26 5.19 -20.69
N ILE A 243 -16.12 5.96 -19.98
CA ILE A 243 -17.14 6.81 -20.60
C ILE A 243 -16.49 7.87 -21.48
N ASP A 244 -15.58 8.66 -20.92
CA ASP A 244 -15.02 9.82 -21.60
C ASP A 244 -14.17 9.43 -22.82
N LEU A 245 -13.42 8.36 -22.72
CA LEU A 245 -12.61 7.84 -23.83
C LEU A 245 -13.43 7.02 -24.83
N GLY A 246 -14.52 6.40 -24.39
CA GLY A 246 -15.41 5.62 -25.26
C GLY A 246 -16.25 6.48 -26.18
N THR A 247 -16.64 7.67 -25.75
CA THR A 247 -17.44 8.62 -26.55
C THR A 247 -16.63 9.41 -27.57
N SER A 248 -15.29 9.41 -27.43
CA SER A 248 -14.39 10.15 -28.35
C SER A 248 -14.16 9.43 -29.68
N SER A 249 -14.51 8.16 -29.82
CA SER A 249 -14.42 7.46 -31.10
C SER A 249 -15.60 7.87 -32.00
N LYS A 250 -15.36 8.80 -32.93
CA LYS A 250 -16.32 9.18 -33.98
C LYS A 250 -16.84 7.93 -34.69
N PRO A 251 -18.15 7.86 -34.99
CA PRO A 251 -18.65 6.77 -35.82
C PRO A 251 -17.88 6.80 -37.15
N LYS A 252 -17.30 5.68 -37.53
CA LYS A 252 -16.81 5.49 -38.89
C LYS A 252 -18.00 5.62 -39.80
N LYS A 253 -17.99 6.68 -40.67
CA LYS A 253 -18.89 6.83 -41.80
C LYS A 253 -18.71 5.66 -42.75
#